data_93e9f511f803dff2798fa2e01edd88a0
#
_entry.id   93e9f511f803dff2798fa2e01edd88a0
#
_cell.length_a   1.000
_cell.length_b   1.000
_cell.length_c   1.000
_cell.angle_alpha   90.00
_cell.angle_beta   90.00
_cell.angle_gamma   90.00
#
_symmetry.space_group_name_H-M   'P 1'
#
loop_
_entity.id
_entity.type
_entity.pdbx_description
1 polymer ?
#
loop_
_entity_poly.entity_id
_entity_poly.type
_entity_poly.pdbx_seq_one_letter_code
_entity_poly.pdbx_strand_id
1 'polypeptide(L)'
;VKLSFVPYNTSSPYGDLIAGQVQAMFDGLPAAAGNIRGGKLKLLGIVGKQRHPAFPDVPTFAEQGLPDYAPLAWQGILAPAGTPKAIVDKLSQAMHKAVQNPVLADKWRSYGGELKATTPEEFASFIRAEYEVWGKAVRGAGVKLEQ
;
A
#
# COMPACT_ATOMS: atom_id res chain seq x y z
N VAL A 1 -10.43 9.00 20.26
CA VAL A 1 -10.43 10.17 19.35
C VAL A 1 -11.49 9.90 18.28
N LYS A 2 -12.38 10.88 18.04
CA LYS A 2 -13.30 10.81 16.89
C LYS A 2 -12.59 11.44 15.68
N LEU A 3 -12.43 10.69 14.61
CA LEU A 3 -11.94 11.19 13.35
C LEU A 3 -13.12 11.50 12.43
N SER A 4 -13.05 12.65 11.74
CA SER A 4 -13.99 12.99 10.67
C SER A 4 -13.35 12.64 9.35
N PHE A 5 -14.02 11.79 8.57
CA PHE A 5 -13.54 11.40 7.26
C PHE A 5 -13.87 12.49 6.22
N VAL A 6 -12.86 12.91 5.47
CA VAL A 6 -12.98 13.87 4.36
C VAL A 6 -12.65 13.13 3.06
N PRO A 7 -13.64 12.86 2.18
CA PRO A 7 -13.39 12.15 0.93
C PRO A 7 -12.72 13.07 -0.11
N TYR A 8 -11.73 12.53 -0.81
CA TYR A 8 -11.08 13.16 -1.96
C TYR A 8 -11.27 12.29 -3.21
N ASN A 9 -12.15 12.71 -4.10
CA ASN A 9 -12.53 11.92 -5.28
C ASN A 9 -11.72 12.26 -6.54
N THR A 10 -11.24 13.49 -6.67
CA THR A 10 -10.62 13.98 -7.91
C THR A 10 -9.32 14.76 -7.69
N SER A 11 -9.04 15.20 -6.49
CA SER A 11 -7.84 15.98 -6.15
C SER A 11 -6.93 15.24 -5.18
N SER A 12 -5.63 15.53 -5.26
CA SER A 12 -4.68 15.02 -4.27
C SER A 12 -4.87 15.71 -2.92
N PRO A 13 -4.99 15.00 -1.80
CA PRO A 13 -5.16 15.59 -0.47
C PRO A 13 -3.89 16.27 0.08
N TYR A 14 -2.74 16.13 -0.59
CA TYR A 14 -1.47 16.64 -0.07
C TYR A 14 -1.43 18.15 0.11
N GLY A 15 -2.06 18.91 -0.78
CA GLY A 15 -2.14 20.38 -0.66
C GLY A 15 -2.82 20.78 0.64
N ASP A 16 -3.98 20.21 0.92
CA ASP A 16 -4.78 20.51 2.10
C ASP A 16 -4.15 19.99 3.39
N LEU A 17 -3.46 18.84 3.32
CA LEU A 17 -2.72 18.31 4.46
C LEU A 17 -1.53 19.22 4.83
N ILE A 18 -0.77 19.69 3.83
CA ILE A 18 0.37 20.59 4.05
C ILE A 18 -0.11 21.98 4.54
N ALA A 19 -1.26 22.44 4.05
CA ALA A 19 -1.88 23.69 4.49
C ALA A 19 -2.62 23.58 5.85
N GLY A 20 -2.73 22.36 6.42
CA GLY A 20 -3.41 22.13 7.71
C GLY A 20 -4.93 22.10 7.64
N GLN A 21 -5.53 22.07 6.44
CA GLN A 21 -6.99 21.96 6.26
C GLN A 21 -7.48 20.57 6.69
N VAL A 22 -6.68 19.54 6.50
CA VAL A 22 -6.85 18.22 7.09
C VAL A 22 -5.64 17.89 7.96
N GLN A 23 -5.83 17.10 9.03
CA GLN A 23 -4.81 16.92 10.06
C GLN A 23 -4.00 15.65 9.89
N ALA A 24 -4.55 14.64 9.23
CA ALA A 24 -3.87 13.36 8.99
C ALA A 24 -4.45 12.68 7.76
N MET A 25 -3.65 11.82 7.15
CA MET A 25 -4.09 10.91 6.09
C MET A 25 -3.39 9.55 6.20
N PHE A 26 -4.02 8.53 5.65
CA PHE A 26 -3.37 7.24 5.38
C PHE A 26 -3.03 7.18 3.90
N ASP A 27 -1.80 6.84 3.58
CA ASP A 27 -1.37 6.72 2.19
C ASP A 27 -0.22 5.73 2.03
N GLY A 28 0.05 5.34 0.79
CA GLY A 28 1.22 4.53 0.45
C GLY A 28 2.51 5.32 0.62
N LEU A 29 3.47 4.74 1.33
CA LEU A 29 4.76 5.38 1.60
C LEU A 29 5.46 5.92 0.34
N PRO A 30 5.45 5.23 -0.82
CA PRO A 30 6.06 5.76 -2.04
C PRO A 30 5.52 7.12 -2.47
N ALA A 31 4.22 7.36 -2.33
CA ALA A 31 3.58 8.62 -2.71
C ALA A 31 3.94 9.77 -1.75
N ALA A 32 4.05 9.47 -0.45
CA ALA A 32 4.32 10.46 0.59
C ALA A 32 5.82 10.78 0.77
N ALA A 33 6.72 9.86 0.38
CA ALA A 33 8.14 9.89 0.74
C ALA A 33 8.84 11.21 0.39
N GLY A 34 8.52 11.82 -0.75
CA GLY A 34 9.08 13.11 -1.18
C GLY A 34 8.73 14.25 -0.23
N ASN A 35 7.46 14.34 0.19
CA ASN A 35 6.99 15.36 1.12
C ASN A 35 7.53 15.15 2.54
N ILE A 36 7.70 13.88 2.95
CA ILE A 36 8.27 13.53 4.26
C ILE A 36 9.74 13.92 4.31
N ARG A 37 10.54 13.54 3.30
CA ARG A 37 11.97 13.90 3.22
C ARG A 37 12.18 15.41 3.10
N GLY A 38 11.26 16.11 2.42
CA GLY A 38 11.26 17.56 2.31
C GLY A 38 10.77 18.29 3.56
N GLY A 39 10.46 17.58 4.65
CA GLY A 39 10.01 18.17 5.91
C GLY A 39 8.62 18.80 5.87
N LYS A 40 7.87 18.61 4.78
CA LYS A 40 6.51 19.14 4.62
C LYS A 40 5.45 18.30 5.35
N LEU A 41 5.74 17.02 5.55
CA LEU A 41 4.88 16.06 6.24
C LEU A 41 5.67 15.31 7.30
N LYS A 42 5.00 14.97 8.41
CA LYS A 42 5.53 14.12 9.46
C LYS A 42 4.92 12.72 9.34
N LEU A 43 5.77 11.70 9.20
CA LEU A 43 5.34 10.32 9.24
C LEU A 43 5.14 9.90 10.71
N LEU A 44 3.93 9.47 11.06
CA LEU A 44 3.56 9.16 12.45
C LEU A 44 3.68 7.67 12.77
N GLY A 45 3.54 6.81 11.79
CA GLY A 45 3.64 5.36 11.96
C GLY A 45 3.63 4.64 10.63
N ILE A 46 4.13 3.43 10.62
CA ILE A 46 4.24 2.57 9.43
C ILE A 46 3.54 1.23 9.70
N VAL A 47 2.79 0.77 8.73
CA VAL A 47 2.23 -0.59 8.74
C VAL A 47 3.34 -1.57 8.39
N GLY A 48 3.56 -2.57 9.24
CA GLY A 48 4.56 -3.60 9.03
C GLY A 48 4.98 -4.29 10.32
N LYS A 49 5.66 -5.42 10.19
CA LYS A 49 6.23 -6.16 11.34
C LYS A 49 7.50 -5.50 11.89
N GLN A 50 8.17 -4.71 11.07
CA GLN A 50 9.41 -4.03 11.39
C GLN A 50 9.37 -2.61 10.85
N ARG A 51 10.18 -1.71 11.43
CA ARG A 51 10.36 -0.35 10.93
C ARG A 51 10.93 -0.38 9.51
N HIS A 52 10.54 0.59 8.71
CA HIS A 52 10.99 0.67 7.32
C HIS A 52 12.44 1.17 7.25
N PRO A 53 13.35 0.50 6.49
CA PRO A 53 14.77 0.89 6.42
C PRO A 53 15.02 2.35 6.00
N ALA A 54 14.16 2.91 5.15
CA ALA A 54 14.27 4.31 4.74
C ALA A 54 13.78 5.32 5.79
N PHE A 55 13.12 4.86 6.86
CA PHE A 55 12.59 5.67 7.96
C PHE A 55 12.73 4.93 9.30
N PRO A 56 13.98 4.67 9.74
CA PRO A 56 14.24 3.81 10.90
C PRO A 56 13.75 4.41 12.23
N ASP A 57 13.60 5.73 12.28
CA ASP A 57 13.14 6.44 13.48
C ASP A 57 11.62 6.42 13.63
N VAL A 58 10.87 5.98 12.61
CA VAL A 58 9.41 5.96 12.63
C VAL A 58 8.93 4.60 13.17
N PRO A 59 8.15 4.59 14.26
CA PRO A 59 7.64 3.35 14.83
C PRO A 59 6.59 2.69 13.94
N THR A 60 6.45 1.38 14.07
CA THR A 60 5.32 0.65 13.49
C THR A 60 4.05 0.89 14.32
N PHE A 61 2.88 0.61 13.73
CA PHE A 61 1.62 0.65 14.48
C PHE A 61 1.61 -0.37 15.62
N ALA A 62 2.24 -1.52 15.44
CA ALA A 62 2.37 -2.54 16.49
C ALA A 62 3.15 -2.00 17.70
N GLU A 63 4.28 -1.31 17.46
CA GLU A 63 5.06 -0.67 18.53
C GLU A 63 4.29 0.44 19.27
N GLN A 64 3.27 1.01 18.62
CA GLN A 64 2.39 2.04 19.18
C GLN A 64 1.12 1.47 19.85
N GLY A 65 1.05 0.16 20.06
CA GLY A 65 -0.05 -0.50 20.77
C GLY A 65 -1.21 -0.95 19.88
N LEU A 66 -1.01 -1.02 18.57
CA LEU A 66 -1.99 -1.48 17.58
C LEU A 66 -1.46 -2.71 16.81
N PRO A 67 -1.17 -3.85 17.49
CA PRO A 67 -0.51 -5.00 16.87
C PRO A 67 -1.34 -5.66 15.77
N ASP A 68 -2.67 -5.60 15.89
CA ASP A 68 -3.61 -6.19 14.92
C ASP A 68 -3.94 -5.27 13.74
N TYR A 69 -3.44 -4.02 13.79
CA TYR A 69 -3.63 -3.07 12.71
C TYR A 69 -2.55 -3.25 11.64
N ALA A 70 -2.81 -4.09 10.67
CA ALA A 70 -1.87 -4.42 9.61
C ALA A 70 -2.51 -4.35 8.20
N PRO A 71 -3.21 -3.25 7.83
CA PRO A 71 -3.69 -3.09 6.46
C PRO A 71 -2.48 -2.93 5.54
N LEU A 72 -2.24 -3.90 4.67
CA LEU A 72 -1.16 -3.83 3.70
C LEU A 72 -1.68 -3.22 2.40
N ALA A 73 -1.11 -2.10 1.99
CA ALA A 73 -1.33 -1.58 0.65
C ALA A 73 -0.46 -2.35 -0.34
N TRP A 74 -1.07 -2.96 -1.34
CA TRP A 74 -0.37 -3.70 -2.37
C TRP A 74 -0.85 -3.30 -3.77
N GLN A 75 -0.02 -3.54 -4.74
CA GLN A 75 -0.32 -3.36 -6.15
C GLN A 75 -0.01 -4.66 -6.90
N GLY A 76 -0.82 -4.99 -7.87
CA GLY A 76 -0.63 -6.19 -8.67
C GLY A 76 -0.99 -5.96 -10.14
N ILE A 77 -0.47 -6.83 -11.00
CA ILE A 77 -0.79 -6.83 -12.43
C ILE A 77 -1.79 -7.95 -12.69
N LEU A 78 -2.89 -7.60 -13.31
CA LEU A 78 -3.98 -8.52 -13.67
C LEU A 78 -4.13 -8.57 -15.18
N ALA A 79 -4.52 -9.72 -15.69
CA ALA A 79 -4.93 -9.90 -17.08
C ALA A 79 -6.47 -10.02 -17.16
N PRO A 80 -7.09 -9.67 -18.30
CA PRO A 80 -8.51 -9.90 -18.52
C PRO A 80 -8.91 -11.36 -18.30
N ALA A 81 -10.14 -11.59 -17.84
CA ALA A 81 -10.67 -12.94 -17.70
C ALA A 81 -10.66 -13.67 -19.08
N GLY A 82 -10.28 -14.95 -19.07
CA GLY A 82 -10.16 -15.74 -20.29
C GLY A 82 -8.86 -15.55 -21.07
N THR A 83 -7.90 -14.78 -20.58
CA THR A 83 -6.56 -14.71 -21.18
C THR A 83 -5.93 -16.12 -21.19
N PRO A 84 -5.46 -16.62 -22.37
CA PRO A 84 -4.86 -17.93 -22.48
C PRO A 84 -3.71 -18.14 -21.49
N LYS A 85 -3.67 -19.31 -20.85
CA LYS A 85 -2.66 -19.64 -19.83
C LYS A 85 -1.24 -19.39 -20.28
N ALA A 86 -0.90 -19.73 -21.54
CA ALA A 86 0.44 -19.50 -22.09
C ALA A 86 0.85 -18.01 -22.09
N ILE A 87 -0.11 -17.09 -22.27
CA ILE A 87 0.15 -15.65 -22.21
C ILE A 87 0.35 -15.22 -20.75
N VAL A 88 -0.48 -15.71 -19.83
CA VAL A 88 -0.33 -15.42 -18.39
C VAL A 88 1.03 -15.92 -17.88
N ASP A 89 1.42 -17.14 -18.23
CA ASP A 89 2.71 -17.72 -17.85
C ASP A 89 3.89 -16.88 -18.39
N LYS A 90 3.81 -16.45 -19.65
CA LYS A 90 4.83 -15.60 -20.27
C LYS A 90 4.95 -14.23 -19.57
N LEU A 91 3.84 -13.62 -19.23
CA LEU A 91 3.81 -12.35 -18.47
C LEU A 91 4.40 -12.54 -17.07
N SER A 92 3.99 -13.61 -16.36
CA SER A 92 4.52 -13.94 -15.05
C SER A 92 6.03 -14.13 -15.08
N GLN A 93 6.57 -14.88 -16.06
CA GLN A 93 8.02 -15.05 -16.22
C GLN A 93 8.73 -13.73 -16.50
N ALA A 94 8.14 -12.84 -17.31
CA ALA A 94 8.70 -11.52 -17.57
C ALA A 94 8.74 -10.66 -16.29
N MET A 95 7.70 -10.73 -15.47
CA MET A 95 7.63 -10.04 -14.18
C MET A 95 8.68 -10.59 -13.20
N HIS A 96 8.86 -11.91 -13.12
CA HIS A 96 9.92 -12.51 -12.30
C HIS A 96 11.32 -12.01 -12.69
N LYS A 97 11.60 -11.89 -13.98
CA LYS A 97 12.87 -11.32 -14.46
C LYS A 97 13.00 -9.84 -14.12
N ALA A 98 11.89 -9.07 -14.25
CA ALA A 98 11.90 -7.64 -13.98
C ALA A 98 12.19 -7.33 -12.50
N VAL A 99 11.58 -8.06 -11.56
CA VAL A 99 11.82 -7.83 -10.12
C VAL A 99 13.21 -8.23 -9.66
N GLN A 100 13.92 -9.06 -10.42
CA GLN A 100 15.33 -9.43 -10.17
C GLN A 100 16.30 -8.33 -10.64
N ASN A 101 15.84 -7.34 -11.40
CA ASN A 101 16.70 -6.24 -11.83
C ASN A 101 17.05 -5.34 -10.64
N PRO A 102 18.33 -5.23 -10.26
CA PRO A 102 18.75 -4.48 -9.08
C PRO A 102 18.40 -2.98 -9.19
N VAL A 103 18.51 -2.40 -10.39
CA VAL A 103 18.19 -0.99 -10.62
C VAL A 103 16.71 -0.71 -10.34
N LEU A 104 15.82 -1.61 -10.78
CA LEU A 104 14.39 -1.50 -10.50
C LEU A 104 14.09 -1.71 -9.01
N ALA A 105 14.70 -2.73 -8.41
CA ALA A 105 14.52 -3.03 -6.99
C ALA A 105 15.00 -1.87 -6.09
N ASP A 106 16.16 -1.29 -6.38
CA ASP A 106 16.71 -0.17 -5.62
C ASP A 106 15.87 1.09 -5.78
N LYS A 107 15.42 1.37 -7.01
CA LYS A 107 14.51 2.48 -7.27
C LYS A 107 13.20 2.33 -6.50
N TRP A 108 12.61 1.14 -6.51
CA TRP A 108 11.36 0.87 -5.78
C TRP A 108 11.54 0.99 -4.27
N ARG A 109 12.65 0.44 -3.77
CA ARG A 109 13.04 0.53 -2.35
C ARG A 109 13.28 1.98 -1.92
N SER A 110 13.86 2.82 -2.79
CA SER A 110 14.05 4.25 -2.50
C SER A 110 12.73 5.01 -2.34
N TYR A 111 11.65 4.51 -2.92
CA TYR A 111 10.30 5.04 -2.73
C TYR A 111 9.57 4.45 -1.51
N GLY A 112 10.20 3.54 -0.78
CA GLY A 112 9.59 2.88 0.37
C GLY A 112 8.73 1.67 0.03
N GLY A 113 8.83 1.14 -1.19
CA GLY A 113 8.13 -0.06 -1.64
C GLY A 113 9.03 -1.29 -1.66
N GLU A 114 8.42 -2.47 -1.70
CA GLU A 114 9.07 -3.76 -1.91
C GLU A 114 8.51 -4.43 -3.16
N LEU A 115 9.39 -4.96 -4.02
CA LEU A 115 8.98 -5.76 -5.17
C LEU A 115 8.98 -7.23 -4.78
N LYS A 116 7.88 -7.90 -5.05
CA LYS A 116 7.75 -9.35 -4.83
C LYS A 116 7.20 -10.02 -6.09
N ALA A 117 7.90 -11.00 -6.59
CA ALA A 117 7.37 -11.90 -7.62
C ALA A 117 6.60 -13.04 -6.95
N THR A 118 5.44 -13.37 -7.50
CA THR A 118 4.61 -14.51 -7.11
C THR A 118 4.16 -15.25 -8.35
N THR A 119 3.84 -16.53 -8.23
CA THR A 119 3.14 -17.23 -9.31
C THR A 119 1.70 -16.70 -9.45
N PRO A 120 1.03 -16.90 -10.58
CA PRO A 120 -0.37 -16.54 -10.75
C PRO A 120 -1.28 -17.19 -9.69
N GLU A 121 -1.01 -18.43 -9.30
CA GLU A 121 -1.77 -19.18 -8.31
C GLU A 121 -1.58 -18.63 -6.89
N GLU A 122 -0.34 -18.29 -6.52
CA GLU A 122 -0.01 -17.64 -5.25
C GLU A 122 -0.68 -16.27 -5.16
N PHE A 123 -0.62 -15.48 -6.24
CA PHE A 123 -1.25 -14.17 -6.27
C PHE A 123 -2.78 -14.26 -6.19
N ALA A 124 -3.39 -15.21 -6.90
CA ALA A 124 -4.83 -15.45 -6.78
C ALA A 124 -5.25 -15.86 -5.37
N SER A 125 -4.44 -16.66 -4.67
CA SER A 125 -4.67 -17.05 -3.28
C SER A 125 -4.54 -15.86 -2.33
N PHE A 126 -3.54 -15.01 -2.55
CA PHE A 126 -3.34 -13.78 -1.82
C PHE A 126 -4.55 -12.84 -1.98
N ILE A 127 -5.01 -12.60 -3.21
CA ILE A 127 -6.20 -11.74 -3.46
C ILE A 127 -7.42 -12.27 -2.71
N ARG A 128 -7.67 -13.58 -2.70
CA ARG A 128 -8.80 -14.14 -1.95
C ARG A 128 -8.69 -13.89 -0.45
N ALA A 129 -7.49 -14.04 0.11
CA ALA A 129 -7.25 -13.76 1.53
C ALA A 129 -7.46 -12.27 1.86
N GLU A 130 -6.93 -11.37 1.03
CA GLU A 130 -7.12 -9.93 1.18
C GLU A 130 -8.59 -9.52 1.08
N TYR A 131 -9.33 -10.11 0.15
CA TYR A 131 -10.77 -9.87 0.01
C TYR A 131 -11.54 -10.17 1.29
N GLU A 132 -11.21 -11.27 1.97
CA GLU A 132 -11.83 -11.62 3.25
C GLU A 132 -11.44 -10.64 4.37
N VAL A 133 -10.18 -10.26 4.46
CA VAL A 133 -9.67 -9.32 5.46
C VAL A 133 -10.34 -7.96 5.29
N TRP A 134 -10.28 -7.40 4.09
CA TRP A 134 -10.88 -6.10 3.79
C TRP A 134 -12.40 -6.13 3.87
N GLY A 135 -13.03 -7.22 3.46
CA GLY A 135 -14.47 -7.41 3.61
C GLY A 135 -14.93 -7.34 5.07
N LYS A 136 -14.17 -7.93 5.99
CA LYS A 136 -14.43 -7.81 7.44
C LYS A 136 -14.24 -6.38 7.94
N ALA A 137 -13.17 -5.73 7.51
CA ALA A 137 -12.85 -4.35 7.91
C ALA A 137 -13.95 -3.36 7.46
N VAL A 138 -14.37 -3.43 6.20
CA VAL A 138 -15.43 -2.57 5.63
C VAL A 138 -16.76 -2.78 6.35
N ARG A 139 -17.16 -4.04 6.58
CA ARG A 139 -18.38 -4.35 7.33
C ARG A 139 -18.31 -3.85 8.78
N GLY A 140 -17.15 -4.03 9.44
CA GLY A 140 -16.94 -3.56 10.81
C GLY A 140 -16.95 -2.05 10.95
N ALA A 141 -16.51 -1.34 9.91
CA ALA A 141 -16.53 0.12 9.87
C ALA A 141 -17.92 0.72 9.54
N GLY A 142 -18.91 -0.12 9.19
CA GLY A 142 -20.26 0.34 8.83
C GLY A 142 -20.31 1.18 7.55
N VAL A 143 -19.30 1.08 6.68
CA VAL A 143 -19.25 1.80 5.40
C VAL A 143 -20.34 1.27 4.48
N LYS A 144 -21.26 2.16 4.09
CA LYS A 144 -22.23 1.87 3.04
C LYS A 144 -21.61 2.26 1.70
N LEU A 145 -21.47 1.30 0.81
CA LEU A 145 -21.12 1.58 -0.59
C LEU A 145 -22.36 2.23 -1.23
N GLU A 146 -22.26 3.48 -1.63
CA GLU A 146 -23.23 4.09 -2.53
C GLU A 146 -23.12 3.38 -3.88
N GLN A 147 -24.23 2.82 -4.36
CA GLN A 147 -24.31 2.15 -5.66
C GLN A 147 -24.40 3.17 -6.79
#